data_d9b1e6acfe594251f80837e37732fc70
#
_entry.id   d9b1e6acfe594251f80837e37732fc70
#
_cell.length_a   1.000
_cell.length_b   1.000
_cell.length_c   1.000
_cell.angle_alpha   90.00
_cell.angle_beta   90.00
_cell.angle_gamma   90.00
#
_symmetry.space_group_name_H-M   'P 1'
#
loop_
_entity.id
_entity.type
_entity.pdbx_description
1 polymer ?
#
loop_
_entity_poly.entity_id
_entity_poly.type
_entity_poly.pdbx_seq_one_letter_code
_entity_poly.pdbx_strand_id
1 'polypeptide(L)'
;MEKNFKNLNLMKIIKELLIISLGCAIYSFAIMHFNVPNKLAEGGGTGIALLLLYAIGLPVSIGTILVNIPLLVIGYKMLDKKTMLYTVYGIFMLTFWIGVFEKYNIAIDIGGDRLLASVFGGILAGIGLGIVFLAGGTTGGVDIVAKIIQLYTGSSIGRIIQVLDGVIIALTFVVVKSFPAILYTLIYIFICTKMIDYVVEGGVPGKGVMIVSSEIELITKRIQEDMNRGLTYIKGQGSYSKKDLNIGYCVVSRNEIGKVKSIVYNIDPRAFVTITEVHDIIGEGFCFDQPKKTRLSFKNKL
;
A
#
# COMPACT_ATOMS: atom_id res chain seq x y z
N MET A 1 5.95 -37.35 -2.91
CA MET A 1 5.26 -36.10 -3.26
C MET A 1 5.01 -35.17 -2.05
N GLU A 2 4.56 -35.65 -0.90
CA GLU A 2 4.33 -34.81 0.29
C GLU A 2 5.54 -34.04 0.85
N LYS A 3 6.76 -34.60 0.79
CA LYS A 3 7.98 -33.92 1.21
C LYS A 3 8.31 -32.68 0.35
N ASN A 4 8.00 -32.72 -0.95
CA ASN A 4 8.25 -31.58 -1.84
C ASN A 4 7.26 -30.42 -1.61
N PHE A 5 6.00 -30.72 -1.26
CA PHE A 5 5.01 -29.68 -0.94
C PHE A 5 5.29 -28.99 0.40
N LYS A 6 5.77 -29.72 1.42
CA LYS A 6 6.19 -29.13 2.69
C LYS A 6 7.42 -28.22 2.55
N ASN A 7 8.39 -28.61 1.71
CA ASN A 7 9.59 -27.81 1.46
C ASN A 7 9.28 -26.55 0.64
N LEU A 8 8.36 -26.60 -0.31
CA LEU A 8 7.88 -25.44 -1.07
C LEU A 8 7.15 -24.42 -0.18
N ASN A 9 6.35 -24.89 0.77
CA ASN A 9 5.69 -24.03 1.75
C ASN A 9 6.69 -23.38 2.72
N LEU A 10 7.72 -24.11 3.15
CA LEU A 10 8.75 -23.60 4.06
C LEU A 10 9.60 -22.52 3.39
N MET A 11 10.07 -22.75 2.15
CA MET A 11 10.82 -21.75 1.38
C MET A 11 10.02 -20.47 1.14
N LYS A 12 8.70 -20.60 0.87
CA LYS A 12 7.80 -19.45 0.72
C LYS A 12 7.73 -18.64 2.02
N ILE A 13 7.55 -19.31 3.15
CA ILE A 13 7.49 -18.64 4.47
C ILE A 13 8.80 -17.92 4.77
N ILE A 14 9.95 -18.59 4.57
CA ILE A 14 11.27 -17.98 4.78
C ILE A 14 11.46 -16.73 3.92
N LYS A 15 11.06 -16.79 2.64
CA LYS A 15 11.12 -15.64 1.73
C LYS A 15 10.23 -14.48 2.22
N GLU A 16 9.01 -14.77 2.65
CA GLU A 16 8.08 -13.76 3.19
C GLU A 16 8.66 -13.11 4.47
N LEU A 17 9.27 -13.90 5.37
CA LEU A 17 9.92 -13.38 6.58
C LEU A 17 11.15 -12.51 6.26
N LEU A 18 11.98 -12.89 5.29
CA LEU A 18 13.12 -12.08 4.85
C LEU A 18 12.65 -10.76 4.25
N ILE A 19 11.57 -10.77 3.47
CA ILE A 19 10.98 -9.55 2.91
C ILE A 19 10.45 -8.64 4.02
N ILE A 20 9.79 -9.19 5.04
CA ILE A 20 9.34 -8.42 6.21
C ILE A 20 10.53 -7.81 6.94
N SER A 21 11.60 -8.58 7.19
CA SER A 21 12.81 -8.07 7.84
C SER A 21 13.46 -6.93 7.04
N LEU A 22 13.54 -7.04 5.71
CA LEU A 22 14.06 -5.99 4.84
C LEU A 22 13.18 -4.73 4.91
N GLY A 23 11.87 -4.89 4.83
CA GLY A 23 10.93 -3.76 4.97
C GLY A 23 11.08 -3.06 6.32
N CYS A 24 11.18 -3.82 7.42
CA CYS A 24 11.43 -3.28 8.76
C CYS A 24 12.79 -2.55 8.85
N ALA A 25 13.83 -3.05 8.20
CA ALA A 25 15.13 -2.40 8.17
C ALA A 25 15.09 -1.04 7.47
N ILE A 26 14.45 -0.98 6.28
CA ILE A 26 14.28 0.27 5.54
C ILE A 26 13.44 1.28 6.36
N TYR A 27 12.36 0.82 6.96
CA TYR A 27 11.49 1.66 7.78
C TYR A 27 12.21 2.21 9.03
N SER A 28 12.91 1.33 9.77
CA SER A 28 13.70 1.72 10.94
C SER A 28 14.80 2.72 10.58
N PHE A 29 15.46 2.52 9.42
CA PHE A 29 16.45 3.44 8.91
C PHE A 29 15.85 4.84 8.67
N ALA A 30 14.67 4.91 8.05
CA ALA A 30 13.97 6.18 7.83
C ALA A 30 13.67 6.90 9.17
N ILE A 31 13.16 6.18 10.16
CA ILE A 31 12.84 6.75 11.48
C ILE A 31 14.10 7.29 12.15
N MET A 32 15.14 6.48 12.26
CA MET A 32 16.31 6.82 13.07
C MET A 32 17.18 7.89 12.45
N HIS A 33 17.25 7.97 11.11
CA HIS A 33 18.15 8.89 10.41
C HIS A 33 17.46 10.14 9.86
N PHE A 34 16.13 10.12 9.66
CA PHE A 34 15.40 11.27 9.16
C PHE A 34 14.44 11.86 10.22
N ASN A 35 13.64 11.01 10.90
CA ASN A 35 12.62 11.53 11.82
C ASN A 35 13.21 11.97 13.15
N VAL A 36 13.98 11.12 13.83
CA VAL A 36 14.53 11.42 15.16
C VAL A 36 15.41 12.68 15.15
N PRO A 37 16.42 12.83 14.25
CA PRO A 37 17.28 14.01 14.26
C PRO A 37 16.54 15.31 13.96
N ASN A 38 15.48 15.25 13.14
CA ASN A 38 14.71 16.43 12.73
C ASN A 38 13.49 16.70 13.61
N LYS A 39 13.28 15.90 14.68
CA LYS A 39 12.13 15.97 15.58
C LYS A 39 10.79 15.88 14.81
N LEU A 40 10.78 15.09 13.72
CA LEU A 40 9.55 14.78 13.02
C LEU A 40 8.76 13.79 13.86
N ALA A 41 7.45 13.96 13.89
CA ALA A 41 6.59 12.94 14.45
C ALA A 41 6.34 11.84 13.42
N GLU A 42 5.76 10.78 13.87
CA GLU A 42 5.30 9.67 13.06
C GLU A 42 3.90 9.28 13.47
N GLY A 43 3.25 8.54 12.62
CA GLY A 43 1.99 7.92 12.94
C GLY A 43 2.13 6.60 13.68
N GLY A 44 1.03 5.96 13.93
CA GLY A 44 0.98 4.60 14.42
C GLY A 44 1.56 4.37 15.81
N GLY A 45 1.89 3.13 16.09
CA GLY A 45 2.53 2.74 17.35
C GLY A 45 3.92 3.30 17.51
N THR A 46 4.66 3.45 16.41
CA THR A 46 5.99 4.07 16.39
C THR A 46 5.90 5.56 16.70
N GLY A 47 4.84 6.24 16.23
CA GLY A 47 4.57 7.63 16.60
C GLY A 47 4.37 7.82 18.10
N ILE A 48 3.65 6.91 18.75
CA ILE A 48 3.52 6.92 20.23
C ILE A 48 4.88 6.65 20.89
N ALA A 49 5.69 5.74 20.35
CA ALA A 49 7.04 5.46 20.86
C ALA A 49 7.95 6.70 20.73
N LEU A 50 7.89 7.43 19.61
CA LEU A 50 8.60 8.70 19.41
C LEU A 50 8.10 9.79 20.38
N LEU A 51 6.80 9.86 20.63
CA LEU A 51 6.25 10.75 21.65
C LEU A 51 6.84 10.46 23.04
N LEU A 52 6.97 9.19 23.41
CA LEU A 52 7.61 8.79 24.67
C LEU A 52 9.09 9.16 24.70
N LEU A 53 9.80 9.03 23.56
CA LEU A 53 11.18 9.51 23.46
C LEU A 53 11.26 11.03 23.71
N TYR A 54 10.41 11.81 23.06
CA TYR A 54 10.45 13.28 23.16
C TYR A 54 9.94 13.80 24.51
N ALA A 55 9.02 13.08 25.16
CA ALA A 55 8.43 13.50 26.44
C ALA A 55 9.27 13.11 27.66
N ILE A 56 9.80 11.91 27.68
CA ILE A 56 10.45 11.31 28.88
C ILE A 56 11.80 10.67 28.58
N GLY A 57 12.32 10.76 27.35
CA GLY A 57 13.60 10.18 26.96
C GLY A 57 13.63 8.66 26.85
N LEU A 58 12.47 7.99 26.73
CA LEU A 58 12.39 6.55 26.60
C LEU A 58 12.90 6.12 25.22
N PRO A 59 13.85 5.16 25.09
CA PRO A 59 14.32 4.66 23.81
C PRO A 59 13.17 4.16 22.93
N VAL A 60 13.22 4.47 21.62
CA VAL A 60 12.14 4.13 20.67
C VAL A 60 11.90 2.62 20.63
N SER A 61 12.97 1.83 20.68
CA SER A 61 12.90 0.37 20.72
C SER A 61 12.05 -0.16 21.88
N ILE A 62 12.24 0.38 23.08
CA ILE A 62 11.46 -0.01 24.27
C ILE A 62 10.01 0.50 24.15
N GLY A 63 9.83 1.76 23.74
CA GLY A 63 8.52 2.36 23.50
C GLY A 63 7.69 1.55 22.51
N THR A 64 8.31 1.10 21.42
CA THR A 64 7.67 0.28 20.39
C THR A 64 7.13 -1.03 20.98
N ILE A 65 7.90 -1.72 21.83
CA ILE A 65 7.43 -2.96 22.49
C ILE A 65 6.22 -2.67 23.38
N LEU A 66 6.31 -1.67 24.26
CA LEU A 66 5.26 -1.35 25.22
C LEU A 66 3.93 -1.00 24.55
N VAL A 67 3.97 -0.21 23.47
CA VAL A 67 2.77 0.19 22.71
C VAL A 67 2.15 -1.00 21.97
N ASN A 68 2.97 -1.94 21.51
CA ASN A 68 2.49 -3.06 20.71
C ASN A 68 1.80 -4.17 21.54
N ILE A 69 2.15 -4.34 22.82
CA ILE A 69 1.57 -5.39 23.67
C ILE A 69 0.02 -5.36 23.67
N PRO A 70 -0.65 -4.23 24.03
CA PRO A 70 -2.12 -4.19 24.03
C PRO A 70 -2.72 -4.38 22.65
N LEU A 71 -2.09 -3.85 21.61
CA LEU A 71 -2.58 -3.95 20.23
C LEU A 71 -2.47 -5.35 19.66
N LEU A 72 -1.43 -6.12 20.06
CA LEU A 72 -1.31 -7.54 19.74
C LEU A 72 -2.45 -8.36 20.34
N VAL A 73 -2.87 -8.05 21.56
CA VAL A 73 -4.01 -8.75 22.21
C VAL A 73 -5.31 -8.53 21.41
N ILE A 74 -5.53 -7.31 20.91
CA ILE A 74 -6.68 -6.98 20.06
C ILE A 74 -6.56 -7.71 18.72
N GLY A 75 -5.40 -7.61 18.06
CA GLY A 75 -5.13 -8.22 16.77
C GLY A 75 -5.28 -9.74 16.78
N TYR A 76 -4.92 -10.40 17.88
CA TYR A 76 -5.05 -11.86 18.03
C TYR A 76 -6.48 -12.38 17.86
N LYS A 77 -7.48 -11.58 18.22
CA LYS A 77 -8.91 -11.95 18.10
C LYS A 77 -9.48 -11.67 16.71
N MET A 78 -8.90 -10.76 15.94
CA MET A 78 -9.49 -10.21 14.72
C MET A 78 -8.74 -10.59 13.43
N LEU A 79 -7.43 -10.85 13.54
CA LEU A 79 -6.61 -11.23 12.40
C LEU A 79 -6.47 -12.75 12.29
N ASP A 80 -6.22 -13.24 11.08
CA ASP A 80 -5.91 -14.64 10.84
C ASP A 80 -4.54 -15.03 11.44
N LYS A 81 -4.37 -16.32 11.76
CA LYS A 81 -3.16 -16.81 12.44
C LYS A 81 -1.87 -16.52 11.68
N LYS A 82 -1.90 -16.54 10.34
CA LYS A 82 -0.71 -16.26 9.52
C LYS A 82 -0.32 -14.80 9.62
N THR A 83 -1.28 -13.89 9.43
CA THR A 83 -1.06 -12.45 9.56
C THR A 83 -0.59 -12.09 10.96
N MET A 84 -1.16 -12.71 11.99
CA MET A 84 -0.75 -12.48 13.37
C MET A 84 0.70 -12.92 13.64
N LEU A 85 1.12 -14.10 13.14
CA LEU A 85 2.50 -14.57 13.27
C LEU A 85 3.47 -13.60 12.57
N TYR A 86 3.12 -13.13 11.37
CA TYR A 86 3.96 -12.18 10.61
C TYR A 86 4.01 -10.80 11.27
N THR A 87 2.93 -10.39 11.91
CA THR A 87 2.89 -9.15 12.70
C THR A 87 3.80 -9.23 13.92
N VAL A 88 3.74 -10.33 14.69
CA VAL A 88 4.65 -10.53 15.83
C VAL A 88 6.11 -10.53 15.37
N TYR A 89 6.40 -11.22 14.27
CA TYR A 89 7.74 -11.21 13.68
C TYR A 89 8.15 -9.80 13.19
N GLY A 90 7.21 -9.07 12.56
CA GLY A 90 7.44 -7.72 12.09
C GLY A 90 7.76 -6.75 13.22
N ILE A 91 7.02 -6.83 14.34
CA ILE A 91 7.29 -6.03 15.55
C ILE A 91 8.68 -6.36 16.11
N PHE A 92 9.02 -7.64 16.19
CA PHE A 92 10.36 -8.08 16.65
C PHE A 92 11.46 -7.53 15.74
N MET A 93 11.32 -7.67 14.42
CA MET A 93 12.31 -7.18 13.46
C MET A 93 12.39 -5.64 13.45
N LEU A 94 11.26 -4.94 13.55
CA LEU A 94 11.23 -3.49 13.67
C LEU A 94 12.02 -3.02 14.90
N THR A 95 11.70 -3.59 16.06
CA THR A 95 12.39 -3.27 17.32
C THR A 95 13.88 -3.59 17.26
N PHE A 96 14.24 -4.72 16.68
CA PHE A 96 15.63 -5.12 16.48
C PHE A 96 16.39 -4.09 15.62
N TRP A 97 15.86 -3.73 14.45
CA TRP A 97 16.52 -2.77 13.56
C TRP A 97 16.55 -1.35 14.12
N ILE A 98 15.51 -0.90 14.82
CA ILE A 98 15.55 0.37 15.57
C ILE A 98 16.69 0.34 16.58
N GLY A 99 16.80 -0.71 17.39
CA GLY A 99 17.89 -0.83 18.38
C GLY A 99 19.27 -0.87 17.74
N VAL A 100 19.43 -1.49 16.57
CA VAL A 100 20.67 -1.47 15.80
C VAL A 100 21.03 -0.06 15.38
N PHE A 101 20.06 0.70 14.80
CA PHE A 101 20.31 2.07 14.35
C PHE A 101 20.37 3.09 15.49
N GLU A 102 19.76 2.83 16.63
CA GLU A 102 19.99 3.61 17.88
C GLU A 102 21.46 3.50 18.32
N LYS A 103 22.03 2.29 18.23
CA LYS A 103 23.41 2.04 18.64
C LYS A 103 24.45 2.53 17.62
N TYR A 104 24.16 2.31 16.33
CA TYR A 104 25.03 2.69 15.22
C TYR A 104 24.45 3.89 14.49
N ASN A 105 24.55 5.06 15.13
CA ASN A 105 24.04 6.31 14.55
C ASN A 105 24.92 6.75 13.37
N ILE A 106 24.49 6.42 12.16
CA ILE A 106 25.10 6.89 10.93
C ILE A 106 24.56 8.30 10.68
N ALA A 107 25.32 9.34 11.01
CA ALA A 107 24.91 10.70 10.76
C ALA A 107 24.77 10.93 9.25
N ILE A 108 23.54 11.09 8.78
CA ILE A 108 23.25 11.56 7.42
C ILE A 108 23.15 13.08 7.50
N ASP A 109 24.21 13.76 7.03
CA ASP A 109 24.19 15.21 6.97
C ASP A 109 23.34 15.67 5.76
N ILE A 110 22.14 16.15 6.07
CA ILE A 110 21.24 16.77 5.10
C ILE A 110 21.17 18.29 5.28
N GLY A 111 22.22 18.89 5.89
CA GLY A 111 22.30 20.33 6.13
C GLY A 111 21.20 20.88 7.05
N GLY A 112 20.56 20.04 7.87
CA GLY A 112 19.44 20.44 8.74
C GLY A 112 18.14 20.76 7.99
N ASP A 113 18.05 20.42 6.70
CA ASP A 113 16.86 20.65 5.89
C ASP A 113 15.74 19.67 6.25
N ARG A 114 14.78 20.16 7.04
CA ARG A 114 13.62 19.37 7.47
C ARG A 114 12.68 18.99 6.33
N LEU A 115 12.63 19.79 5.26
CA LEU A 115 11.81 19.43 4.10
C LEU A 115 12.41 18.21 3.40
N LEU A 116 13.73 18.23 3.19
CA LEU A 116 14.45 17.10 2.62
C LEU A 116 14.29 15.85 3.48
N ALA A 117 14.39 15.98 4.80
CA ALA A 117 14.14 14.90 5.76
C ALA A 117 12.73 14.34 5.63
N SER A 118 11.72 15.21 5.53
CA SER A 118 10.32 14.80 5.40
C SER A 118 10.04 14.04 4.11
N VAL A 119 10.60 14.51 3.00
CA VAL A 119 10.39 13.90 1.68
C VAL A 119 11.08 12.54 1.61
N PHE A 120 12.39 12.47 1.85
CA PHE A 120 13.14 11.23 1.72
C PHE A 120 12.82 10.23 2.85
N GLY A 121 12.63 10.73 4.07
CA GLY A 121 12.15 9.91 5.17
C GLY A 121 10.79 9.28 4.87
N GLY A 122 9.84 10.08 4.36
CA GLY A 122 8.51 9.61 3.95
C GLY A 122 8.55 8.56 2.83
N ILE A 123 9.40 8.77 1.80
CA ILE A 123 9.59 7.80 0.72
C ILE A 123 10.12 6.47 1.27
N LEU A 124 11.20 6.50 2.03
CA LEU A 124 11.82 5.29 2.58
C LEU A 124 10.90 4.57 3.57
N ALA A 125 10.26 5.31 4.46
CA ALA A 125 9.30 4.75 5.40
C ALA A 125 8.13 4.08 4.68
N GLY A 126 7.56 4.75 3.68
CA GLY A 126 6.45 4.21 2.90
C GLY A 126 6.83 2.96 2.10
N ILE A 127 8.03 2.93 1.50
CA ILE A 127 8.56 1.72 0.84
C ILE A 127 8.72 0.59 1.86
N GLY A 128 9.35 0.85 3.01
CA GLY A 128 9.57 -0.14 4.05
C GLY A 128 8.27 -0.75 4.56
N LEU A 129 7.32 0.09 4.96
CA LEU A 129 5.98 -0.34 5.41
C LEU A 129 5.20 -1.04 4.32
N GLY A 130 5.21 -0.51 3.09
CA GLY A 130 4.54 -1.11 1.94
C GLY A 130 5.04 -2.53 1.66
N ILE A 131 6.34 -2.79 1.74
CA ILE A 131 6.95 -4.12 1.59
C ILE A 131 6.45 -5.06 2.70
N VAL A 132 6.36 -4.61 3.95
CA VAL A 132 5.84 -5.41 5.06
C VAL A 132 4.37 -5.77 4.84
N PHE A 133 3.53 -4.82 4.42
CA PHE A 133 2.12 -5.06 4.12
C PHE A 133 1.92 -5.99 2.93
N LEU A 134 2.72 -5.84 1.87
CA LEU A 134 2.70 -6.70 0.69
C LEU A 134 3.01 -8.16 1.06
N ALA A 135 3.96 -8.38 1.98
CA ALA A 135 4.28 -9.71 2.50
C ALA A 135 3.21 -10.29 3.44
N GLY A 136 2.17 -9.51 3.77
CA GLY A 136 1.03 -9.92 4.59
C GLY A 136 1.24 -9.74 6.10
N GLY A 137 2.33 -9.07 6.51
CA GLY A 137 2.60 -8.66 7.89
C GLY A 137 2.12 -7.25 8.21
N THR A 138 2.42 -6.80 9.41
CA THR A 138 2.35 -5.40 9.86
C THR A 138 3.52 -5.12 10.79
N THR A 139 3.82 -3.84 11.02
CA THR A 139 4.83 -3.44 12.01
C THR A 139 4.24 -3.24 13.41
N GLY A 140 2.99 -3.65 13.59
CA GLY A 140 2.27 -3.49 14.84
C GLY A 140 1.58 -2.13 14.95
N GLY A 141 1.33 -1.70 16.18
CA GLY A 141 0.74 -0.40 16.41
C GLY A 141 -0.63 -0.23 15.76
N VAL A 142 -0.89 0.99 15.31
CA VAL A 142 -2.12 1.36 14.61
C VAL A 142 -2.27 0.63 13.27
N ASP A 143 -1.18 0.08 12.72
CA ASP A 143 -1.22 -0.74 11.50
C ASP A 143 -2.10 -1.98 11.65
N ILE A 144 -2.15 -2.57 12.87
CA ILE A 144 -3.07 -3.67 13.19
C ILE A 144 -4.51 -3.20 13.02
N VAL A 145 -4.82 -2.02 13.56
CA VAL A 145 -6.14 -1.41 13.45
C VAL A 145 -6.46 -1.08 11.99
N ALA A 146 -5.50 -0.50 11.28
CA ALA A 146 -5.63 -0.18 9.85
C ALA A 146 -5.90 -1.45 9.02
N LYS A 147 -5.18 -2.53 9.30
CA LYS A 147 -5.38 -3.82 8.62
C LYS A 147 -6.76 -4.40 8.90
N ILE A 148 -7.26 -4.29 10.13
CA ILE A 148 -8.61 -4.71 10.51
C ILE A 148 -9.65 -3.87 9.73
N ILE A 149 -9.53 -2.54 9.75
CA ILE A 149 -10.46 -1.65 9.03
C ILE A 149 -10.44 -1.95 7.52
N GLN A 150 -9.25 -2.16 6.92
CA GLN A 150 -9.14 -2.53 5.52
C GLN A 150 -9.93 -3.79 5.17
N LEU A 151 -9.90 -4.82 6.03
CA LEU A 151 -10.64 -6.08 5.81
C LEU A 151 -12.16 -5.87 5.76
N TYR A 152 -12.69 -4.87 6.48
CA TYR A 152 -14.11 -4.59 6.52
C TYR A 152 -14.57 -3.56 5.47
N THR A 153 -13.73 -2.60 5.13
CA THR A 153 -14.12 -1.47 4.27
C THR A 153 -13.62 -1.59 2.83
N GLY A 154 -12.58 -2.40 2.60
CA GLY A 154 -11.90 -2.45 1.30
C GLY A 154 -11.12 -1.18 0.93
N SER A 155 -11.05 -0.19 1.83
CA SER A 155 -10.32 1.06 1.57
C SER A 155 -8.81 0.82 1.51
N SER A 156 -8.06 1.71 0.81
CA SER A 156 -6.61 1.61 0.79
C SER A 156 -6.02 1.74 2.19
N ILE A 157 -5.00 0.96 2.48
CA ILE A 157 -4.39 0.91 3.81
C ILE A 157 -3.72 2.23 4.18
N GLY A 158 -3.08 2.91 3.21
CA GLY A 158 -2.46 4.21 3.43
C GLY A 158 -3.48 5.28 3.82
N ARG A 159 -4.67 5.30 3.19
CA ARG A 159 -5.74 6.23 3.56
C ARG A 159 -6.22 6.01 5.00
N ILE A 160 -6.37 4.76 5.42
CA ILE A 160 -6.79 4.45 6.79
C ILE A 160 -5.72 4.89 7.78
N ILE A 161 -4.45 4.57 7.52
CA ILE A 161 -3.32 5.00 8.34
C ILE A 161 -3.28 6.53 8.44
N GLN A 162 -3.42 7.25 7.34
CA GLN A 162 -3.41 8.71 7.32
C GLN A 162 -4.46 9.33 8.26
N VAL A 163 -5.66 8.76 8.31
CA VAL A 163 -6.73 9.24 9.22
C VAL A 163 -6.38 8.95 10.68
N LEU A 164 -5.89 7.75 10.98
CA LEU A 164 -5.51 7.35 12.32
C LEU A 164 -4.31 8.17 12.84
N ASP A 165 -3.34 8.42 11.99
CA ASP A 165 -2.15 9.20 12.29
C ASP A 165 -2.47 10.67 12.58
N GLY A 166 -3.52 11.21 11.98
CA GLY A 166 -3.98 12.57 12.26
C GLY A 166 -4.23 12.82 13.74
N VAL A 167 -4.75 11.83 14.46
CA VAL A 167 -4.97 11.91 15.91
C VAL A 167 -3.64 11.95 16.66
N ILE A 168 -2.68 11.11 16.27
CA ILE A 168 -1.35 11.04 16.92
C ILE A 168 -0.56 12.33 16.68
N ILE A 169 -0.67 12.92 15.49
CA ILE A 169 -0.04 14.20 15.16
C ILE A 169 -0.60 15.32 16.06
N ALA A 170 -1.91 15.36 16.26
CA ALA A 170 -2.52 16.33 17.16
C ALA A 170 -1.99 16.22 18.58
N LEU A 171 -1.79 14.99 19.08
CA LEU A 171 -1.17 14.75 20.39
C LEU A 171 0.32 15.15 20.39
N THR A 172 1.03 14.91 19.30
CA THR A 172 2.44 15.27 19.18
C THR A 172 2.64 16.78 19.25
N PHE A 173 1.70 17.56 18.72
CA PHE A 173 1.76 19.02 18.81
C PHE A 173 1.82 19.52 20.26
N VAL A 174 1.08 18.88 21.16
CA VAL A 174 1.06 19.23 22.58
C VAL A 174 2.42 19.02 23.23
N VAL A 175 3.16 17.97 22.84
CA VAL A 175 4.46 17.60 23.40
C VAL A 175 5.60 18.39 22.78
N VAL A 176 5.68 18.41 21.45
CA VAL A 176 6.81 19.02 20.71
C VAL A 176 6.71 20.54 20.67
N LYS A 177 5.52 21.12 20.74
CA LYS A 177 5.22 22.57 20.73
C LYS A 177 5.92 23.34 19.60
N SER A 178 6.17 22.68 18.48
CA SER A 178 6.83 23.27 17.30
C SER A 178 5.92 23.17 16.09
N PHE A 179 5.30 24.27 15.72
CA PHE A 179 4.43 24.35 14.55
C PHE A 179 5.14 23.94 13.24
N PRO A 180 6.40 24.38 12.96
CA PRO A 180 7.10 23.91 11.77
C PRO A 180 7.32 22.40 11.75
N ALA A 181 7.65 21.78 12.89
CA ALA A 181 7.84 20.33 12.96
C ALA A 181 6.56 19.56 12.58
N ILE A 182 5.39 20.07 12.97
CA ILE A 182 4.10 19.48 12.59
C ILE A 182 3.84 19.60 11.09
N LEU A 183 4.11 20.75 10.48
CA LEU A 183 3.93 20.92 9.03
C LEU A 183 4.82 19.97 8.24
N TYR A 184 6.09 19.82 8.62
CA TYR A 184 6.99 18.84 8.01
C TYR A 184 6.56 17.40 8.26
N THR A 185 6.00 17.10 9.43
CA THR A 185 5.42 15.79 9.73
C THR A 185 4.22 15.48 8.83
N LEU A 186 3.36 16.45 8.56
CA LEU A 186 2.23 16.26 7.63
C LEU A 186 2.71 15.94 6.21
N ILE A 187 3.78 16.61 5.73
CA ILE A 187 4.41 16.29 4.45
C ILE A 187 4.96 14.86 4.46
N TYR A 188 5.69 14.49 5.51
CA TYR A 188 6.24 13.16 5.69
C TYR A 188 5.14 12.07 5.62
N ILE A 189 4.08 12.21 6.42
CA ILE A 189 2.99 11.23 6.47
C ILE A 189 2.24 11.14 5.15
N PHE A 190 1.99 12.29 4.49
CA PHE A 190 1.36 12.29 3.18
C PHE A 190 2.18 11.49 2.15
N ILE A 191 3.49 11.72 2.10
CA ILE A 191 4.38 10.99 1.19
C ILE A 191 4.47 9.52 1.57
N CYS A 192 4.62 9.22 2.85
CA CYS A 192 4.71 7.85 3.37
C CYS A 192 3.46 7.04 2.99
N THR A 193 2.26 7.56 3.24
CA THR A 193 1.01 6.87 2.94
C THR A 193 0.81 6.67 1.44
N LYS A 194 1.20 7.64 0.60
CA LYS A 194 1.17 7.49 -0.87
C LYS A 194 2.15 6.42 -1.35
N MET A 195 3.33 6.33 -0.74
CA MET A 195 4.30 5.29 -1.07
C MET A 195 3.86 3.91 -0.60
N ILE A 196 3.19 3.81 0.57
CA ILE A 196 2.57 2.56 1.02
C ILE A 196 1.57 2.07 -0.03
N ASP A 197 0.61 2.92 -0.43
CA ASP A 197 -0.41 2.57 -1.42
C ASP A 197 0.24 2.18 -2.76
N TYR A 198 1.25 2.94 -3.21
CA TYR A 198 1.99 2.65 -4.44
C TYR A 198 2.66 1.26 -4.42
N VAL A 199 3.29 0.89 -3.30
CA VAL A 199 3.95 -0.42 -3.15
C VAL A 199 2.93 -1.54 -3.01
N VAL A 200 1.86 -1.35 -2.21
CA VAL A 200 0.86 -2.38 -1.93
C VAL A 200 -0.05 -2.63 -3.14
N GLU A 201 -0.47 -1.59 -3.83
CA GLU A 201 -1.35 -1.68 -5.01
C GLU A 201 -0.58 -1.97 -6.30
N GLY A 202 0.76 -2.02 -6.23
CA GLY A 202 1.63 -2.40 -7.37
C GLY A 202 1.86 -1.29 -8.39
N GLY A 203 1.61 -0.03 -8.06
CA GLY A 203 2.04 1.16 -8.81
C GLY A 203 1.44 1.38 -10.20
N VAL A 204 0.66 0.44 -10.71
CA VAL A 204 0.03 0.55 -12.03
C VAL A 204 -1.46 0.24 -11.92
N PRO A 205 -2.28 1.20 -11.52
CA PRO A 205 -3.72 1.01 -11.63
C PRO A 205 -4.06 0.70 -13.08
N GLY A 206 -4.79 -0.38 -13.29
CA GLY A 206 -5.32 -0.69 -14.61
C GLY A 206 -6.22 0.44 -15.09
N LYS A 207 -6.32 0.61 -16.39
CA LYS A 207 -7.23 1.56 -17.00
C LYS A 207 -8.27 0.79 -17.80
N GLY A 208 -9.53 0.93 -17.42
CA GLY A 208 -10.66 0.46 -18.20
C GLY A 208 -10.90 1.42 -19.35
N VAL A 209 -10.83 0.92 -20.58
CA VAL A 209 -11.08 1.70 -21.79
C VAL A 209 -12.39 1.21 -22.40
N MET A 210 -13.34 2.12 -22.54
CA MET A 210 -14.60 1.90 -23.23
C MET A 210 -14.57 2.65 -24.55
N ILE A 211 -14.83 1.94 -25.64
CA ILE A 211 -14.73 2.45 -27.02
C ILE A 211 -16.09 2.29 -27.69
N VAL A 212 -16.65 3.40 -28.15
CA VAL A 212 -17.85 3.45 -28.96
C VAL A 212 -17.49 3.93 -30.37
N SER A 213 -17.63 3.03 -31.34
CA SER A 213 -17.25 3.30 -32.74
C SER A 213 -18.08 2.45 -33.68
N SER A 214 -18.31 2.95 -34.90
CA SER A 214 -18.88 2.16 -35.99
C SER A 214 -17.92 1.07 -36.49
N GLU A 215 -16.62 1.30 -36.32
CA GLU A 215 -15.51 0.42 -36.78
C GLU A 215 -14.95 -0.43 -35.61
N ILE A 216 -15.80 -0.73 -34.61
CA ILE A 216 -15.33 -1.39 -33.38
C ILE A 216 -14.67 -2.76 -33.62
N GLU A 217 -15.13 -3.51 -34.62
CA GLU A 217 -14.57 -4.82 -34.96
C GLU A 217 -13.14 -4.70 -35.48
N LEU A 218 -12.88 -3.69 -36.33
CA LEU A 218 -11.56 -3.42 -36.86
C LEU A 218 -10.59 -2.95 -35.78
N ILE A 219 -11.09 -2.06 -34.87
CA ILE A 219 -10.36 -1.59 -33.72
C ILE A 219 -10.00 -2.76 -32.81
N THR A 220 -10.95 -3.64 -32.52
CA THR A 220 -10.74 -4.82 -31.67
C THR A 220 -9.67 -5.72 -32.22
N LYS A 221 -9.77 -6.05 -33.52
CA LYS A 221 -8.78 -6.90 -34.20
C LYS A 221 -7.38 -6.30 -34.09
N ARG A 222 -7.25 -5.00 -34.31
CA ARG A 222 -5.96 -4.29 -34.22
C ARG A 222 -5.37 -4.26 -32.83
N ILE A 223 -6.21 -4.03 -31.79
CA ILE A 223 -5.77 -4.09 -30.40
C ILE A 223 -5.31 -5.50 -30.03
N GLN A 224 -6.03 -6.53 -30.46
CA GLN A 224 -5.63 -7.92 -30.21
C GLN A 224 -4.28 -8.27 -30.87
N GLU A 225 -4.10 -7.89 -32.14
CA GLU A 225 -2.86 -8.16 -32.87
C GLU A 225 -1.65 -7.38 -32.34
N ASP A 226 -1.80 -6.09 -32.08
CA ASP A 226 -0.68 -5.21 -31.73
C ASP A 226 -0.34 -5.22 -30.23
N MET A 227 -1.30 -5.58 -29.38
CA MET A 227 -1.15 -5.44 -27.91
C MET A 227 -1.40 -6.74 -27.15
N ASN A 228 -1.87 -7.79 -27.83
CA ASN A 228 -2.26 -9.06 -27.21
C ASN A 228 -3.23 -8.86 -26.03
N ARG A 229 -4.22 -7.96 -26.20
CA ARG A 229 -5.23 -7.65 -25.21
C ARG A 229 -6.62 -8.05 -25.69
N GLY A 230 -7.36 -8.75 -24.85
CA GLY A 230 -8.76 -9.10 -25.13
C GLY A 230 -9.69 -7.88 -24.98
N LEU A 231 -10.72 -7.83 -25.82
CA LEU A 231 -11.84 -6.90 -25.66
C LEU A 231 -13.13 -7.69 -25.44
N THR A 232 -14.02 -7.10 -24.66
CA THR A 232 -15.37 -7.60 -24.46
C THR A 232 -16.36 -6.65 -25.13
N TYR A 233 -17.27 -7.18 -25.95
CA TYR A 233 -18.37 -6.38 -26.50
C TYR A 233 -19.52 -6.28 -25.53
N ILE A 234 -19.94 -5.06 -25.26
CA ILE A 234 -21.14 -4.74 -24.50
C ILE A 234 -22.17 -4.23 -25.52
N LYS A 235 -23.30 -4.90 -25.60
CA LYS A 235 -24.40 -4.45 -26.47
C LYS A 235 -25.06 -3.21 -25.87
N GLY A 236 -25.20 -2.19 -26.69
CA GLY A 236 -25.84 -0.94 -26.30
C GLY A 236 -26.72 -0.41 -27.43
N GLN A 237 -27.53 0.60 -27.12
CA GLN A 237 -28.34 1.30 -28.10
C GLN A 237 -28.10 2.80 -27.98
N GLY A 238 -27.84 3.46 -29.09
CA GLY A 238 -27.73 4.91 -29.13
C GLY A 238 -29.06 5.58 -28.77
N SER A 239 -29.08 6.40 -27.71
CA SER A 239 -30.32 7.03 -27.24
C SER A 239 -30.97 7.95 -28.28
N TYR A 240 -30.16 8.67 -29.06
CA TYR A 240 -30.58 9.56 -30.12
C TYR A 240 -30.85 8.83 -31.43
N SER A 241 -29.86 8.02 -31.88
CA SER A 241 -29.93 7.33 -33.18
C SER A 241 -30.86 6.11 -33.18
N LYS A 242 -31.22 5.59 -32.00
CA LYS A 242 -31.95 4.31 -31.79
C LYS A 242 -31.30 3.09 -32.45
N LYS A 243 -30.05 3.23 -32.95
CA LYS A 243 -29.32 2.14 -33.56
C LYS A 243 -28.63 1.29 -32.51
N ASP A 244 -28.63 -0.03 -32.71
CA ASP A 244 -27.83 -0.93 -31.91
C ASP A 244 -26.36 -0.73 -32.23
N LEU A 245 -25.52 -0.81 -31.18
CA LEU A 245 -24.08 -0.65 -31.29
C LEU A 245 -23.36 -1.61 -30.33
N ASN A 246 -22.20 -2.03 -30.74
CA ASN A 246 -21.28 -2.78 -29.91
C ASN A 246 -20.28 -1.79 -29.28
N ILE A 247 -20.18 -1.82 -27.95
CA ILE A 247 -19.21 -1.04 -27.19
C ILE A 247 -18.06 -1.98 -26.86
N GLY A 248 -16.82 -1.63 -27.24
CA GLY A 248 -15.64 -2.38 -26.86
C GLY A 248 -15.18 -1.98 -25.47
N TYR A 249 -15.01 -2.94 -24.57
CA TYR A 249 -14.41 -2.73 -23.26
C TYR A 249 -13.14 -3.56 -23.14
N CYS A 250 -12.04 -2.90 -22.79
CA CYS A 250 -10.78 -3.58 -22.46
C CYS A 250 -10.13 -2.93 -21.24
N VAL A 251 -9.31 -3.69 -20.57
CA VAL A 251 -8.46 -3.18 -19.48
C VAL A 251 -7.02 -3.25 -19.94
N VAL A 252 -6.30 -2.14 -19.75
CA VAL A 252 -4.89 -2.00 -20.16
C VAL A 252 -4.09 -1.34 -19.06
N SER A 253 -2.77 -1.45 -19.10
CA SER A 253 -1.89 -0.71 -18.22
C SER A 253 -1.85 0.78 -18.60
N ARG A 254 -1.47 1.64 -17.66
CA ARG A 254 -1.35 3.09 -17.90
C ARG A 254 -0.46 3.43 -19.11
N ASN A 255 0.62 2.66 -19.30
CA ASN A 255 1.58 2.88 -20.39
C ASN A 255 1.02 2.47 -21.77
N GLU A 256 0.00 1.62 -21.79
CA GLU A 256 -0.63 1.13 -23.02
C GLU A 256 -1.73 2.05 -23.55
N ILE A 257 -2.22 3.01 -22.73
CA ILE A 257 -3.30 3.93 -23.12
C ILE A 257 -2.95 4.71 -24.39
N GLY A 258 -1.70 5.18 -24.50
CA GLY A 258 -1.25 5.93 -25.68
C GLY A 258 -1.40 5.12 -26.97
N LYS A 259 -1.06 3.83 -26.90
CA LYS A 259 -1.17 2.91 -28.03
C LYS A 259 -2.62 2.63 -28.40
N VAL A 260 -3.48 2.39 -27.39
CA VAL A 260 -4.94 2.24 -27.64
C VAL A 260 -5.51 3.46 -28.32
N LYS A 261 -5.23 4.67 -27.79
CA LYS A 261 -5.71 5.92 -28.39
C LYS A 261 -5.25 6.08 -29.84
N SER A 262 -3.98 5.76 -30.12
CA SER A 262 -3.42 5.82 -31.48
C SER A 262 -4.13 4.86 -32.43
N ILE A 263 -4.35 3.62 -32.00
CA ILE A 263 -5.06 2.61 -32.81
C ILE A 263 -6.49 3.08 -33.13
N VAL A 264 -7.21 3.52 -32.11
CA VAL A 264 -8.60 3.97 -32.28
C VAL A 264 -8.67 5.19 -33.21
N TYR A 265 -7.85 6.21 -32.97
CA TYR A 265 -7.85 7.44 -33.76
C TYR A 265 -7.48 7.20 -35.24
N ASN A 266 -6.54 6.29 -35.49
CA ASN A 266 -6.13 5.98 -36.86
C ASN A 266 -7.22 5.21 -37.67
N ILE A 267 -8.10 4.48 -36.98
CA ILE A 267 -9.17 3.71 -37.61
C ILE A 267 -10.45 4.51 -37.70
N ASP A 268 -10.85 5.13 -36.60
CA ASP A 268 -12.05 5.97 -36.53
C ASP A 268 -11.78 7.24 -35.71
N PRO A 269 -11.46 8.35 -36.37
CA PRO A 269 -11.25 9.66 -35.70
C PRO A 269 -12.49 10.20 -34.97
N ARG A 270 -13.69 9.63 -35.22
CA ARG A 270 -14.95 10.02 -34.57
C ARG A 270 -15.32 9.10 -33.41
N ALA A 271 -14.52 8.08 -33.14
CA ALA A 271 -14.76 7.17 -32.03
C ALA A 271 -14.81 7.91 -30.69
N PHE A 272 -15.74 7.54 -29.85
CA PHE A 272 -15.82 8.02 -28.47
C PHE A 272 -15.10 7.05 -27.55
N VAL A 273 -14.09 7.55 -26.83
CA VAL A 273 -13.27 6.74 -25.91
C VAL A 273 -13.33 7.29 -24.51
N THR A 274 -13.78 6.47 -23.57
CA THR A 274 -13.79 6.81 -22.14
C THR A 274 -12.74 5.97 -21.41
N ILE A 275 -11.98 6.60 -20.53
CA ILE A 275 -10.93 5.94 -19.73
C ILE A 275 -11.26 6.13 -18.26
N THR A 276 -11.41 5.01 -17.55
CA THR A 276 -11.70 4.96 -16.11
C THR A 276 -10.56 4.32 -15.35
N GLU A 277 -10.40 4.66 -14.09
CA GLU A 277 -9.44 3.98 -13.23
C GLU A 277 -10.02 2.65 -12.75
N VAL A 278 -9.21 1.59 -12.82
CA VAL A 278 -9.55 0.26 -12.31
C VAL A 278 -8.54 -0.06 -11.23
N HIS A 279 -9.03 -0.14 -9.99
CA HIS A 279 -8.16 -0.33 -8.83
C HIS A 279 -7.73 -1.79 -8.64
N ASP A 280 -8.57 -2.75 -9.04
CA ASP A 280 -8.29 -4.17 -8.86
C ASP A 280 -8.68 -4.96 -10.10
N ILE A 281 -7.75 -5.78 -10.59
CA ILE A 281 -7.93 -6.59 -11.79
C ILE A 281 -7.48 -8.00 -11.47
N ILE A 282 -8.44 -8.91 -11.44
CA ILE A 282 -8.18 -10.33 -11.22
C ILE A 282 -8.53 -11.08 -12.50
N GLY A 283 -7.56 -11.78 -13.09
CA GLY A 283 -7.80 -12.58 -14.28
C GLY A 283 -6.60 -12.74 -15.19
N GLU A 284 -6.82 -13.48 -16.29
CA GLU A 284 -5.82 -13.81 -17.27
C GLU A 284 -5.30 -12.54 -17.96
N GLY A 285 -3.98 -12.38 -18.02
CA GLY A 285 -3.31 -11.24 -18.62
C GLY A 285 -2.89 -10.12 -17.67
N PHE A 286 -3.29 -10.13 -16.38
CA PHE A 286 -2.90 -9.13 -15.39
C PHE A 286 -2.30 -9.71 -14.10
N CYS A 287 -3.02 -10.56 -13.38
CA CYS A 287 -2.52 -11.26 -12.21
C CYS A 287 -3.29 -12.57 -11.98
N PHE A 288 -2.55 -13.66 -11.82
CA PHE A 288 -3.09 -14.94 -11.37
C PHE A 288 -3.01 -15.10 -9.83
N ASP A 289 -3.21 -14.06 -9.06
CA ASP A 289 -3.38 -14.23 -7.62
C ASP A 289 -4.79 -14.74 -7.37
N GLN A 290 -4.86 -16.07 -7.05
CA GLN A 290 -6.10 -16.63 -6.53
C GLN A 290 -6.54 -15.82 -5.32
N PRO A 291 -7.80 -15.34 -5.28
CA PRO A 291 -8.29 -14.62 -4.12
C PRO A 291 -8.11 -15.53 -2.90
N LYS A 292 -7.37 -15.05 -1.89
CA LYS A 292 -7.25 -15.76 -0.61
C LYS A 292 -8.67 -16.01 -0.13
N LYS A 293 -9.06 -17.29 0.03
CA LYS A 293 -10.38 -17.68 0.54
C LYS A 293 -10.57 -17.01 1.90
N THR A 294 -11.18 -15.85 1.91
CA THR A 294 -11.67 -15.20 3.12
C THR A 294 -12.82 -16.06 3.61
N ARG A 295 -12.63 -16.76 4.71
CA ARG A 295 -13.71 -17.47 5.40
C ARG A 295 -14.66 -16.44 6.03
N LEU A 296 -15.41 -15.74 5.22
CA LEU A 296 -16.65 -15.11 5.65
C LEU A 296 -17.71 -16.22 5.69
N SER A 297 -17.72 -16.99 6.76
CA SER A 297 -18.87 -17.80 7.13
C SER A 297 -19.95 -16.85 7.64
N PHE A 298 -20.77 -16.34 6.75
CA PHE A 298 -22.09 -15.87 7.15
C PHE A 298 -22.86 -17.11 7.65
N LYS A 299 -22.89 -17.30 8.96
CA LYS A 299 -23.91 -18.12 9.58
C LYS A 299 -25.25 -17.41 9.33
N ASN A 300 -25.91 -17.77 8.23
CA ASN A 300 -27.35 -17.57 8.12
C ASN A 300 -28.00 -18.34 9.27
N LYS A 301 -28.44 -17.62 10.29
CA LYS A 301 -29.54 -18.04 11.15
C LYS A 301 -30.77 -17.37 10.58
N LEU A 302 -31.55 -18.14 9.85
CA LEU A 302 -33.00 -18.07 9.76
C LEU A 302 -33.56 -19.25 10.53
#